data_fb6c1c48dbcf5cda2d6b7a35772aaf8e
#
_entry.id   fb6c1c48dbcf5cda2d6b7a35772aaf8e
#
_cell.length_a   1.000
_cell.length_b   1.000
_cell.length_c   1.000
_cell.angle_alpha   90.00
_cell.angle_beta   90.00
_cell.angle_gamma   90.00
#
_symmetry.space_group_name_H-M   'P 1'
#
loop_
_entity.id
_entity.type
_entity.pdbx_description
1 polymer ?
#
loop_
_entity_poly.entity_id
_entity_poly.type
_entity_poly.pdbx_seq_one_letter_code
_entity_poly.pdbx_strand_id
1 'polypeptide(L)'
;MNSSTYDIAVIGGGVVGLSFAMQATEQFPHLRVVILEKEAGVARHQTGHNSGVIHSGVYYKPGSLKARLCVEGAREMVEFCARHGIAHKVCGKLIVATTAEEAARLDDLLARGRANGLAGLRLLGREEMREIEPHVGGVRALAVPSTGITDYALVTAKYAEIAVGHGAELRLDAGVVGFKNSGGEVVAQTRAGDFSARYVVNCAGLHSDRVARMAGCDPELMIVPFRGEYYDLAPARAELVRWLIYPVPDPQYPFLGVHFTRRIHGNVDAGPNAVLAFRREGYRRTDFDLGDTMEVLGYRGFRALARRMWKYGVGEFRRSLLKHEFVRSLQRLVPEVREEDVTPGGSGVRAQALGADGELVDDFRFLPRGRFLHVLNVPSPAATASLPIGREILGMVRGAGVMS
;
A
#
# COMPACT_ATOMS: atom_id res chain seq x y z
N MET A 1 -39.31 3.21 -10.63
CA MET A 1 -38.63 2.33 -9.68
C MET A 1 -38.11 3.22 -8.55
N ASN A 2 -38.66 3.09 -7.33
CA ASN A 2 -38.09 3.80 -6.17
C ASN A 2 -36.71 3.22 -5.90
N SER A 3 -35.64 3.82 -6.41
CA SER A 3 -34.31 3.50 -5.99
C SER A 3 -34.17 3.99 -4.56
N SER A 4 -34.20 3.06 -3.62
CA SER A 4 -33.99 3.38 -2.22
C SER A 4 -32.58 3.96 -2.03
N THR A 5 -32.52 5.19 -1.52
CA THR A 5 -31.28 5.92 -1.30
C THR A 5 -30.42 5.22 -0.25
N TYR A 6 -29.11 5.06 -0.53
CA TYR A 6 -28.12 4.61 0.46
C TYR A 6 -27.73 5.77 1.39
N ASP A 7 -27.34 5.45 2.59
CA ASP A 7 -26.76 6.44 3.49
C ASP A 7 -25.31 6.75 3.05
N ILE A 8 -24.56 5.69 2.66
CA ILE A 8 -23.15 5.82 2.25
C ILE A 8 -22.89 5.00 0.99
N ALA A 9 -22.25 5.62 0.00
CA ALA A 9 -21.61 4.92 -1.11
C ALA A 9 -20.08 4.92 -0.95
N VAL A 10 -19.46 3.76 -0.96
CA VAL A 10 -18.01 3.58 -0.91
C VAL A 10 -17.50 3.27 -2.31
N ILE A 11 -16.57 4.08 -2.81
CA ILE A 11 -15.99 3.88 -4.14
C ILE A 11 -14.65 3.13 -4.00
N GLY A 12 -14.65 1.88 -4.42
CA GLY A 12 -13.48 0.99 -4.42
C GLY A 12 -13.56 -0.14 -3.40
N GLY A 13 -13.43 -1.38 -3.90
CA GLY A 13 -13.40 -2.65 -3.15
C GLY A 13 -11.99 -3.07 -2.72
N GLY A 14 -11.10 -2.11 -2.45
CA GLY A 14 -9.78 -2.34 -1.88
C GLY A 14 -9.80 -2.43 -0.35
N VAL A 15 -8.63 -2.75 0.24
CA VAL A 15 -8.48 -2.99 1.69
C VAL A 15 -8.95 -1.82 2.56
N VAL A 16 -8.82 -0.57 2.10
CA VAL A 16 -9.23 0.62 2.84
C VAL A 16 -10.75 0.80 2.79
N GLY A 17 -11.34 0.75 1.59
CA GLY A 17 -12.79 0.93 1.42
C GLY A 17 -13.59 -0.17 2.12
N LEU A 18 -13.14 -1.42 2.02
CA LEU A 18 -13.80 -2.55 2.66
C LEU A 18 -13.59 -2.60 4.17
N SER A 19 -12.43 -2.18 4.68
CA SER A 19 -12.22 -2.01 6.12
C SER A 19 -13.17 -0.97 6.71
N PHE A 20 -13.36 0.16 6.03
CA PHE A 20 -14.34 1.17 6.42
C PHE A 20 -15.77 0.62 6.36
N ALA A 21 -16.17 0.00 5.24
CA ALA A 21 -17.53 -0.52 5.05
C ALA A 21 -17.88 -1.57 6.11
N MET A 22 -16.97 -2.51 6.39
CA MET A 22 -17.10 -3.52 7.44
C MET A 22 -17.38 -2.86 8.80
N GLN A 23 -16.53 -1.94 9.22
CA GLN A 23 -16.67 -1.28 10.52
C GLN A 23 -17.91 -0.39 10.62
N ALA A 24 -18.28 0.26 9.50
CA ALA A 24 -19.50 1.07 9.44
C ALA A 24 -20.77 0.23 9.66
N THR A 25 -20.85 -0.93 8.98
CA THR A 25 -22.03 -1.80 9.09
C THR A 25 -22.08 -2.59 10.40
N GLU A 26 -20.91 -2.96 10.96
CA GLU A 26 -20.87 -3.59 12.30
C GLU A 26 -21.30 -2.63 13.42
N GLN A 27 -20.84 -1.36 13.38
CA GLN A 27 -21.13 -0.40 14.44
C GLN A 27 -22.49 0.29 14.27
N PHE A 28 -22.99 0.39 13.04
CA PHE A 28 -24.24 1.07 12.69
C PHE A 28 -25.11 0.19 11.77
N PRO A 29 -25.73 -0.87 12.31
CA PRO A 29 -26.49 -1.85 11.51
C PRO A 29 -27.70 -1.27 10.75
N HIS A 30 -28.15 -0.05 11.10
CA HIS A 30 -29.24 0.64 10.42
C HIS A 30 -28.80 1.34 9.13
N LEU A 31 -27.48 1.54 8.94
CA LEU A 31 -26.96 2.22 7.75
C LEU A 31 -27.05 1.34 6.50
N ARG A 32 -27.57 1.93 5.45
CA ARG A 32 -27.58 1.33 4.12
C ARG A 32 -26.30 1.73 3.39
N VAL A 33 -25.37 0.79 3.28
CA VAL A 33 -24.05 1.00 2.66
C VAL A 33 -23.98 0.25 1.34
N VAL A 34 -23.58 0.93 0.26
CA VAL A 34 -23.21 0.30 -1.02
C VAL A 34 -21.73 0.47 -1.28
N ILE A 35 -21.07 -0.59 -1.72
CA ILE A 35 -19.66 -0.59 -2.17
C ILE A 35 -19.66 -0.77 -3.68
N LEU A 36 -19.08 0.20 -4.40
CA LEU A 36 -19.00 0.22 -5.86
C LEU A 36 -17.57 -0.09 -6.30
N GLU A 37 -17.37 -1.32 -6.80
CA GLU A 37 -16.07 -1.80 -7.31
C GLU A 37 -16.13 -1.91 -8.83
N LYS A 38 -15.10 -1.40 -9.51
CA LYS A 38 -15.03 -1.39 -10.98
C LYS A 38 -14.68 -2.74 -11.59
N GLU A 39 -14.06 -3.62 -10.83
CA GLU A 39 -13.64 -4.94 -11.26
C GLU A 39 -14.69 -6.01 -10.93
N ALA A 40 -14.53 -7.19 -11.54
CA ALA A 40 -15.35 -8.37 -11.26
C ALA A 40 -15.04 -9.04 -9.90
N GLY A 41 -14.24 -8.41 -9.05
CA GLY A 41 -13.86 -8.90 -7.71
C GLY A 41 -13.11 -7.87 -6.91
N VAL A 42 -13.12 -8.06 -5.59
CA VAL A 42 -12.38 -7.18 -4.65
C VAL A 42 -10.88 -7.41 -4.70
N ALA A 43 -10.09 -6.46 -4.19
CA ALA A 43 -8.63 -6.58 -4.03
C ALA A 43 -7.83 -6.76 -5.35
N ARG A 44 -8.36 -6.36 -6.49
CA ARG A 44 -7.74 -6.62 -7.81
C ARG A 44 -6.53 -5.75 -8.14
N HIS A 45 -6.32 -4.66 -7.40
CA HIS A 45 -5.23 -3.71 -7.64
C HIS A 45 -4.19 -3.75 -6.52
N GLN A 46 -3.77 -2.59 -5.97
CA GLN A 46 -2.70 -2.50 -4.95
C GLN A 46 -2.85 -3.50 -3.80
N THR A 47 -4.08 -3.80 -3.41
CA THR A 47 -4.39 -4.75 -2.33
C THR A 47 -3.99 -6.19 -2.65
N GLY A 48 -4.14 -6.63 -3.89
CA GLY A 48 -3.71 -7.95 -4.36
C GLY A 48 -2.29 -7.98 -4.92
N HIS A 49 -1.66 -6.81 -5.09
CA HIS A 49 -0.35 -6.64 -5.73
C HIS A 49 0.64 -5.95 -4.79
N ASN A 50 0.94 -6.59 -3.65
CA ASN A 50 1.88 -6.10 -2.64
C ASN A 50 2.72 -7.25 -2.06
N SER A 51 3.65 -6.91 -1.17
CA SER A 51 4.57 -7.89 -0.56
C SER A 51 3.95 -8.76 0.55
N GLY A 52 2.73 -8.51 0.97
CA GLY A 52 2.09 -9.25 2.08
C GLY A 52 2.66 -8.97 3.46
N VAL A 53 3.49 -7.94 3.62
CA VAL A 53 4.17 -7.64 4.89
C VAL A 53 3.25 -6.90 5.86
N ILE A 54 3.15 -7.41 7.09
CA ILE A 54 2.60 -6.68 8.24
C ILE A 54 3.74 -5.84 8.81
N HIS A 55 3.76 -4.55 8.46
CA HIS A 55 4.83 -3.62 8.83
C HIS A 55 4.78 -3.25 10.31
N SER A 56 5.95 -3.17 10.95
CA SER A 56 6.06 -2.82 12.38
C SER A 56 5.93 -1.32 12.68
N GLY A 57 6.22 -0.45 11.72
CA GLY A 57 6.26 1.01 11.95
C GLY A 57 7.66 1.58 12.22
N VAL A 58 8.73 0.78 12.15
CA VAL A 58 10.11 1.18 12.49
C VAL A 58 10.64 2.36 11.66
N TYR A 59 10.21 2.51 10.42
CA TYR A 59 10.69 3.55 9.50
C TYR A 59 10.02 4.90 9.66
N TYR A 60 8.83 4.97 10.26
CA TYR A 60 7.99 6.17 10.22
C TYR A 60 8.35 7.17 11.30
N LYS A 61 8.20 8.46 10.98
CA LYS A 61 8.49 9.56 11.89
C LYS A 61 7.61 9.45 13.14
N PRO A 62 8.19 9.40 14.33
CA PRO A 62 7.41 9.39 15.58
C PRO A 62 6.41 10.55 15.65
N GLY A 63 5.19 10.25 16.10
CA GLY A 63 4.09 11.21 16.17
C GLY A 63 3.33 11.46 14.87
N SER A 64 3.80 10.95 13.71
CA SER A 64 3.02 11.01 12.47
C SER A 64 1.80 10.10 12.52
N LEU A 65 0.76 10.43 11.75
CA LEU A 65 -0.43 9.59 11.60
C LEU A 65 -0.07 8.20 11.08
N LYS A 66 0.84 8.15 10.12
CA LYS A 66 1.39 6.93 9.52
C LYS A 66 2.09 6.02 10.53
N ALA A 67 2.89 6.58 11.47
CA ALA A 67 3.54 5.80 12.52
C ALA A 67 2.50 5.22 13.50
N ARG A 68 1.58 6.05 14.00
CA ARG A 68 0.54 5.65 14.95
C ARG A 68 -0.33 4.54 14.38
N LEU A 69 -0.92 4.77 13.21
CA LEU A 69 -1.84 3.80 12.61
C LEU A 69 -1.13 2.52 12.13
N CYS A 70 0.18 2.58 11.80
CA CYS A 70 0.93 1.37 11.47
C CYS A 70 1.16 0.49 12.69
N VAL A 71 1.59 1.05 13.81
CA VAL A 71 1.87 0.28 15.04
C VAL A 71 0.59 -0.34 15.59
N GLU A 72 -0.49 0.44 15.65
CA GLU A 72 -1.82 -0.03 16.05
C GLU A 72 -2.33 -1.12 15.09
N GLY A 73 -2.29 -0.84 13.79
CA GLY A 73 -2.77 -1.75 12.75
C GLY A 73 -1.97 -3.05 12.64
N ALA A 74 -0.68 -3.04 12.94
CA ALA A 74 0.13 -4.27 12.96
C ALA A 74 -0.39 -5.28 13.98
N ARG A 75 -0.69 -4.82 15.19
CA ARG A 75 -1.29 -5.65 16.25
C ARG A 75 -2.67 -6.14 15.84
N GLU A 76 -3.54 -5.24 15.44
CA GLU A 76 -4.92 -5.56 15.07
C GLU A 76 -5.00 -6.47 13.86
N MET A 77 -4.10 -6.34 12.88
CA MET A 77 -4.04 -7.20 11.72
C MET A 77 -3.71 -8.64 12.11
N VAL A 78 -2.77 -8.86 13.03
CA VAL A 78 -2.45 -10.19 13.56
C VAL A 78 -3.66 -10.77 14.29
N GLU A 79 -4.30 -9.98 15.16
CA GLU A 79 -5.50 -10.40 15.90
C GLU A 79 -6.67 -10.71 14.95
N PHE A 80 -6.89 -9.88 13.92
CA PHE A 80 -7.92 -10.11 12.92
C PHE A 80 -7.67 -11.40 12.13
N CYS A 81 -6.44 -11.60 11.64
CA CYS A 81 -6.08 -12.81 10.92
C CYS A 81 -6.28 -14.06 11.79
N ALA A 82 -5.85 -14.02 13.06
CA ALA A 82 -6.02 -15.11 14.00
C ALA A 82 -7.51 -15.44 14.23
N ARG A 83 -8.33 -14.41 14.48
CA ARG A 83 -9.79 -14.54 14.73
C ARG A 83 -10.54 -15.15 13.56
N HIS A 84 -10.12 -14.83 12.33
CA HIS A 84 -10.82 -15.25 11.12
C HIS A 84 -10.14 -16.39 10.36
N GLY A 85 -9.14 -17.06 10.97
CA GLY A 85 -8.45 -18.19 10.36
C GLY A 85 -7.65 -17.85 9.11
N ILE A 86 -7.23 -16.59 8.96
CA ILE A 86 -6.39 -16.14 7.83
C ILE A 86 -4.94 -16.46 8.14
N ALA A 87 -4.26 -17.12 7.19
CA ALA A 87 -2.86 -17.46 7.33
C ALA A 87 -2.00 -16.21 7.55
N HIS A 88 -1.26 -16.19 8.64
CA HIS A 88 -0.34 -15.11 8.99
C HIS A 88 0.81 -15.65 9.84
N LYS A 89 1.91 -14.90 9.88
CA LYS A 89 3.07 -15.27 10.71
C LYS A 89 3.82 -14.02 11.13
N VAL A 90 4.04 -13.84 12.42
CA VAL A 90 4.99 -12.86 12.95
C VAL A 90 6.37 -13.49 12.89
N CYS A 91 7.13 -13.15 11.86
CA CYS A 91 8.38 -13.82 11.51
C CYS A 91 9.62 -12.98 11.81
N GLY A 92 9.45 -11.67 12.03
CA GLY A 92 10.58 -10.77 12.19
C GLY A 92 11.15 -10.28 10.87
N LYS A 93 12.06 -9.30 10.97
CA LYS A 93 12.77 -8.69 9.85
C LYS A 93 14.16 -8.28 10.28
N LEU A 94 15.15 -8.45 9.40
CA LEU A 94 16.46 -7.82 9.52
C LEU A 94 16.55 -6.59 8.60
N ILE A 95 16.95 -5.45 9.15
CA ILE A 95 17.37 -4.27 8.38
C ILE A 95 18.88 -4.27 8.38
N VAL A 96 19.48 -4.57 7.22
CA VAL A 96 20.89 -4.92 7.07
C VAL A 96 21.66 -3.74 6.50
N ALA A 97 22.71 -3.33 7.19
CA ALA A 97 23.71 -2.40 6.73
C ALA A 97 24.84 -3.15 6.02
N THR A 98 25.15 -2.76 4.81
CA THR A 98 26.22 -3.37 3.99
C THR A 98 27.50 -2.54 4.00
N THR A 99 27.45 -1.30 4.50
CA THR A 99 28.58 -0.38 4.66
C THR A 99 28.62 0.22 6.07
N ALA A 100 29.75 0.81 6.46
CA ALA A 100 29.89 1.51 7.72
C ALA A 100 28.95 2.74 7.82
N GLU A 101 28.74 3.45 6.70
CA GLU A 101 27.82 4.58 6.64
C GLU A 101 26.35 4.13 6.89
N GLU A 102 25.91 3.04 6.26
CA GLU A 102 24.61 2.45 6.50
C GLU A 102 24.46 1.97 7.96
N ALA A 103 25.55 1.41 8.54
CA ALA A 103 25.56 0.95 9.93
C ALA A 103 25.31 2.08 10.96
N ALA A 104 25.83 3.28 10.71
CA ALA A 104 25.56 4.44 11.55
C ALA A 104 24.08 4.83 11.54
N ARG A 105 23.37 4.69 10.42
CA ARG A 105 21.94 4.99 10.29
C ARG A 105 21.02 4.00 11.04
N LEU A 106 21.52 2.82 11.42
CA LEU A 106 20.75 1.85 12.20
C LEU A 106 20.47 2.33 13.63
N ASP A 107 21.35 3.15 14.21
CA ASP A 107 21.13 3.71 15.55
C ASP A 107 19.94 4.68 15.53
N ASP A 108 19.81 5.51 14.49
CA ASP A 108 18.64 6.39 14.29
C ASP A 108 17.34 5.58 14.09
N LEU A 109 17.40 4.48 13.34
CA LEU A 109 16.25 3.60 13.16
C LEU A 109 15.84 2.90 14.45
N LEU A 110 16.81 2.47 15.26
CA LEU A 110 16.56 1.92 16.60
C LEU A 110 15.86 2.94 17.50
N ALA A 111 16.42 4.17 17.58
CA ALA A 111 15.83 5.25 18.36
C ALA A 111 14.41 5.57 17.91
N ARG A 112 14.18 5.66 16.60
CA ARG A 112 12.86 5.88 15.98
C ARG A 112 11.88 4.76 16.30
N GLY A 113 12.29 3.51 16.16
CA GLY A 113 11.45 2.35 16.47
C GLY A 113 11.06 2.32 17.96
N ARG A 114 11.99 2.62 18.88
CA ARG A 114 11.70 2.75 20.31
C ARG A 114 10.71 3.89 20.60
N ALA A 115 10.90 5.05 19.97
CA ALA A 115 9.97 6.17 20.08
C ALA A 115 8.56 5.87 19.56
N ASN A 116 8.45 4.95 18.59
CA ASN A 116 7.17 4.42 18.10
C ASN A 116 6.60 3.28 18.98
N GLY A 117 7.27 2.94 20.11
CA GLY A 117 6.78 1.92 21.04
C GLY A 117 7.07 0.47 20.64
N LEU A 118 8.00 0.25 19.71
CA LEU A 118 8.34 -1.12 19.27
C LEU A 118 9.23 -1.81 20.30
N ALA A 119 8.82 -2.99 20.74
CA ALA A 119 9.57 -3.83 21.67
C ALA A 119 10.52 -4.80 20.96
N GLY A 120 11.54 -5.27 21.66
CA GLY A 120 12.44 -6.33 21.21
C GLY A 120 13.41 -5.94 20.11
N LEU A 121 13.53 -4.66 19.78
CA LEU A 121 14.51 -4.15 18.80
C LEU A 121 15.93 -4.36 19.30
N ARG A 122 16.79 -4.99 18.49
CA ARG A 122 18.20 -5.22 18.82
C ARG A 122 19.10 -4.91 17.62
N LEU A 123 20.21 -4.25 17.90
CA LEU A 123 21.32 -4.17 16.95
C LEU A 123 22.15 -5.45 17.05
N LEU A 124 22.49 -5.99 15.90
CA LEU A 124 23.17 -7.27 15.76
C LEU A 124 24.49 -7.07 15.03
N GLY A 125 25.55 -7.73 15.52
CA GLY A 125 26.78 -7.90 14.79
C GLY A 125 26.65 -8.98 13.71
N ARG A 126 27.74 -9.19 12.94
CA ARG A 126 27.75 -10.11 11.79
C ARG A 126 27.42 -11.57 12.19
N GLU A 127 27.93 -12.05 13.31
CA GLU A 127 27.70 -13.42 13.76
C GLU A 127 26.25 -13.59 14.19
N GLU A 128 25.73 -12.70 15.02
CA GLU A 128 24.32 -12.75 15.48
C GLU A 128 23.31 -12.65 14.30
N MET A 129 23.63 -11.84 13.27
CA MET A 129 22.80 -11.78 12.04
C MET A 129 22.70 -13.16 11.37
N ARG A 130 23.84 -13.87 11.27
CA ARG A 130 23.93 -15.17 10.60
C ARG A 130 23.30 -16.31 11.40
N GLU A 131 23.14 -16.18 12.69
CA GLU A 131 22.32 -17.11 13.48
C GLU A 131 20.85 -17.05 13.06
N ILE A 132 20.36 -15.85 12.69
CA ILE A 132 18.98 -15.65 12.26
C ILE A 132 18.84 -15.93 10.75
N GLU A 133 19.71 -15.36 9.93
CA GLU A 133 19.75 -15.46 8.46
C GLU A 133 21.15 -15.93 8.03
N PRO A 134 21.39 -17.23 7.89
CA PRO A 134 22.75 -17.78 7.67
C PRO A 134 23.46 -17.24 6.43
N HIS A 135 22.70 -16.87 5.39
CA HIS A 135 23.21 -16.40 4.11
C HIS A 135 23.27 -14.88 3.99
N VAL A 136 22.90 -14.15 5.07
CA VAL A 136 22.89 -12.69 5.03
C VAL A 136 24.32 -12.12 4.93
N GLY A 137 24.50 -11.17 4.03
CA GLY A 137 25.66 -10.30 3.93
C GLY A 137 25.61 -9.14 4.93
N GLY A 138 26.52 -8.19 4.78
CA GLY A 138 26.51 -6.96 5.55
C GLY A 138 27.42 -6.99 6.78
N VAL A 139 27.43 -5.85 7.49
CA VAL A 139 28.33 -5.60 8.62
C VAL A 139 27.61 -5.47 9.95
N ARG A 140 26.34 -5.02 9.93
CA ARG A 140 25.47 -4.81 11.11
C ARG A 140 24.02 -4.87 10.70
N ALA A 141 23.11 -5.22 11.60
CA ALA A 141 21.67 -5.16 11.33
C ALA A 141 20.86 -4.67 12.53
N LEU A 142 19.64 -4.19 12.26
CA LEU A 142 18.59 -4.00 13.24
C LEU A 142 17.57 -5.13 13.09
N ALA A 143 17.42 -5.95 14.13
CA ALA A 143 16.38 -6.94 14.24
C ALA A 143 15.06 -6.31 14.68
N VAL A 144 13.98 -6.58 13.94
CA VAL A 144 12.62 -6.05 14.19
C VAL A 144 11.67 -7.24 14.32
N PRO A 145 11.49 -7.82 15.51
CA PRO A 145 10.76 -9.08 15.70
C PRO A 145 9.26 -8.98 15.45
N SER A 146 8.66 -7.78 15.57
CA SER A 146 7.23 -7.55 15.41
C SER A 146 6.73 -7.47 13.96
N THR A 147 7.62 -7.64 12.97
CA THR A 147 7.22 -7.67 11.56
C THR A 147 6.61 -9.03 11.22
N GLY A 148 5.51 -9.04 10.44
CA GLY A 148 4.84 -10.26 10.04
C GLY A 148 4.52 -10.29 8.55
N ILE A 149 3.86 -11.38 8.15
CA ILE A 149 3.38 -11.61 6.77
C ILE A 149 1.97 -12.19 6.80
N THR A 150 1.18 -11.84 5.78
CA THR A 150 -0.16 -12.37 5.52
C THR A 150 -0.52 -12.21 4.04
N ASP A 151 -1.71 -12.67 3.65
CA ASP A 151 -2.29 -12.38 2.33
C ASP A 151 -3.39 -11.32 2.45
N TYR A 152 -3.10 -10.11 1.98
CA TYR A 152 -4.06 -9.00 2.05
C TYR A 152 -5.25 -9.15 1.11
N ALA A 153 -5.18 -10.00 0.09
CA ALA A 153 -6.36 -10.32 -0.72
C ALA A 153 -7.38 -11.13 0.11
N LEU A 154 -6.89 -12.11 0.88
CA LEU A 154 -7.75 -12.87 1.80
C LEU A 154 -8.31 -12.01 2.94
N VAL A 155 -7.49 -11.13 3.52
CA VAL A 155 -7.95 -10.16 4.53
C VAL A 155 -9.10 -9.30 3.97
N THR A 156 -8.91 -8.78 2.76
CA THR A 156 -9.90 -7.89 2.12
C THR A 156 -11.17 -8.63 1.72
N ALA A 157 -11.05 -9.87 1.25
CA ALA A 157 -12.21 -10.73 1.00
C ALA A 157 -13.02 -10.98 2.29
N LYS A 158 -12.34 -11.17 3.43
CA LYS A 158 -13.00 -11.32 4.73
C LYS A 158 -13.69 -10.03 5.18
N TYR A 159 -13.09 -8.85 4.95
CA TYR A 159 -13.78 -7.57 5.20
C TYR A 159 -15.06 -7.45 4.37
N ALA A 160 -15.02 -7.84 3.07
CA ALA A 160 -16.19 -7.84 2.22
C ALA A 160 -17.28 -8.81 2.72
N GLU A 161 -16.89 -10.03 3.08
CA GLU A 161 -17.79 -11.05 3.64
C GLU A 161 -18.51 -10.53 4.88
N ILE A 162 -17.78 -9.92 5.81
CA ILE A 162 -18.35 -9.37 7.06
C ILE A 162 -19.27 -8.20 6.74
N ALA A 163 -18.83 -7.24 5.91
CA ALA A 163 -19.64 -6.08 5.53
C ALA A 163 -20.98 -6.51 4.89
N VAL A 164 -20.94 -7.46 3.95
CA VAL A 164 -22.15 -8.00 3.29
C VAL A 164 -23.01 -8.77 4.29
N GLY A 165 -22.40 -9.55 5.19
CA GLY A 165 -23.11 -10.25 6.27
C GLY A 165 -23.86 -9.30 7.22
N HIS A 166 -23.38 -8.06 7.36
CA HIS A 166 -24.03 -6.99 8.12
C HIS A 166 -24.92 -6.07 7.24
N GLY A 167 -25.27 -6.49 6.02
CA GLY A 167 -26.24 -5.81 5.15
C GLY A 167 -25.67 -4.79 4.16
N ALA A 168 -24.34 -4.67 4.03
CA ALA A 168 -23.78 -3.88 2.95
C ALA A 168 -24.06 -4.53 1.59
N GLU A 169 -24.29 -3.70 0.59
CA GLU A 169 -24.44 -4.14 -0.79
C GLU A 169 -23.12 -3.98 -1.55
N LEU A 170 -22.54 -5.07 -2.06
CA LEU A 170 -21.35 -5.05 -2.88
C LEU A 170 -21.73 -5.16 -4.37
N ARG A 171 -21.43 -4.12 -5.14
CA ARG A 171 -21.62 -4.06 -6.59
C ARG A 171 -20.27 -4.12 -7.29
N LEU A 172 -20.03 -5.25 -7.94
CA LEU A 172 -18.90 -5.49 -8.82
C LEU A 172 -19.24 -4.98 -10.23
N ASP A 173 -18.21 -4.81 -11.07
CA ASP A 173 -18.34 -4.25 -12.42
C ASP A 173 -19.03 -2.86 -12.46
N ALA A 174 -19.06 -2.18 -11.30
CA ALA A 174 -19.76 -0.91 -11.07
C ALA A 174 -18.79 0.29 -11.03
N GLY A 175 -17.92 0.39 -12.04
CA GLY A 175 -16.96 1.50 -12.15
C GLY A 175 -17.68 2.85 -12.26
N VAL A 176 -17.39 3.75 -11.32
CA VAL A 176 -17.94 5.11 -11.31
C VAL A 176 -17.36 5.91 -12.46
N VAL A 177 -18.24 6.57 -13.22
CA VAL A 177 -17.91 7.39 -14.39
C VAL A 177 -18.30 8.87 -14.22
N GLY A 178 -19.06 9.20 -13.18
CA GLY A 178 -19.46 10.57 -12.88
C GLY A 178 -20.34 10.68 -11.64
N PHE A 179 -20.62 11.91 -11.24
CA PHE A 179 -21.53 12.22 -10.15
C PHE A 179 -22.54 13.30 -10.56
N LYS A 180 -23.76 13.21 -10.04
CA LYS A 180 -24.78 14.26 -10.12
C LYS A 180 -25.33 14.55 -8.73
N ASN A 181 -25.56 15.83 -8.43
CA ASN A 181 -26.28 16.23 -7.22
C ASN A 181 -27.78 16.27 -7.53
N SER A 182 -28.59 15.64 -6.70
CA SER A 182 -30.04 15.61 -6.85
C SER A 182 -30.75 15.62 -5.49
N GLY A 183 -31.54 16.66 -5.21
CA GLY A 183 -32.41 16.70 -4.05
C GLY A 183 -31.75 16.51 -2.67
N GLY A 184 -30.50 16.91 -2.53
CA GLY A 184 -29.76 16.69 -1.27
C GLY A 184 -28.98 15.37 -1.22
N GLU A 185 -28.95 14.63 -2.29
CA GLU A 185 -28.22 13.35 -2.48
C GLU A 185 -27.17 13.47 -3.57
N VAL A 186 -26.24 12.54 -3.58
CA VAL A 186 -25.26 12.34 -4.65
C VAL A 186 -25.64 11.07 -5.42
N VAL A 187 -25.82 11.21 -6.73
CA VAL A 187 -26.01 10.07 -7.63
C VAL A 187 -24.65 9.71 -8.22
N ALA A 188 -24.10 8.57 -7.80
CA ALA A 188 -22.94 7.97 -8.42
C ALA A 188 -23.37 7.26 -9.71
N GLN A 189 -22.91 7.75 -10.85
CA GLN A 189 -23.16 7.17 -12.16
C GLN A 189 -22.14 6.07 -12.43
N THR A 190 -22.59 4.87 -12.73
CA THR A 190 -21.72 3.73 -13.02
C THR A 190 -22.11 3.03 -14.32
N ARG A 191 -21.25 2.14 -14.79
CA ARG A 191 -21.59 1.29 -15.94
C ARG A 191 -22.70 0.28 -15.66
N ALA A 192 -22.92 -0.03 -14.37
CA ALA A 192 -23.97 -0.98 -13.93
C ALA A 192 -25.29 -0.29 -13.55
N GLY A 193 -25.39 1.04 -13.72
CA GLY A 193 -26.55 1.85 -13.33
C GLY A 193 -26.18 2.96 -12.36
N ASP A 194 -27.18 3.70 -11.92
CA ASP A 194 -27.01 4.87 -11.04
C ASP A 194 -27.35 4.49 -9.59
N PHE A 195 -26.55 4.98 -8.62
CA PHE A 195 -26.72 4.71 -7.19
C PHE A 195 -26.81 6.04 -6.43
N SER A 196 -27.94 6.29 -5.77
CA SER A 196 -28.15 7.48 -4.94
C SER A 196 -27.66 7.25 -3.51
N ALA A 197 -26.87 8.17 -2.97
CA ALA A 197 -26.37 8.12 -1.61
C ALA A 197 -26.39 9.52 -0.96
N ARG A 198 -26.53 9.55 0.37
CA ARG A 198 -26.43 10.79 1.15
C ARG A 198 -24.98 11.27 1.26
N TYR A 199 -24.05 10.34 1.32
CA TYR A 199 -22.62 10.59 1.45
C TYR A 199 -21.79 9.63 0.63
N VAL A 200 -20.63 10.08 0.14
CA VAL A 200 -19.73 9.27 -0.69
C VAL A 200 -18.34 9.24 -0.06
N VAL A 201 -17.79 8.04 0.12
CA VAL A 201 -16.42 7.83 0.58
C VAL A 201 -15.59 7.31 -0.59
N ASN A 202 -14.70 8.16 -1.10
CA ASN A 202 -13.83 7.81 -2.21
C ASN A 202 -12.56 7.09 -1.72
N CYS A 203 -12.52 5.78 -1.90
CA CYS A 203 -11.40 4.89 -1.62
C CYS A 203 -10.83 4.29 -2.93
N ALA A 204 -10.84 5.03 -4.03
CA ALA A 204 -10.50 4.54 -5.37
C ALA A 204 -8.99 4.34 -5.63
N GLY A 205 -8.12 4.45 -4.62
CA GLY A 205 -6.69 4.12 -4.71
C GLY A 205 -5.97 4.85 -5.86
N LEU A 206 -5.54 4.11 -6.89
CA LEU A 206 -4.86 4.66 -8.08
C LEU A 206 -5.68 5.74 -8.82
N HIS A 207 -7.00 5.76 -8.64
CA HIS A 207 -7.91 6.72 -9.28
C HIS A 207 -8.53 7.73 -8.32
N SER A 208 -8.05 7.82 -7.06
CA SER A 208 -8.67 8.67 -6.03
C SER A 208 -8.71 10.15 -6.40
N ASP A 209 -7.68 10.66 -7.05
CA ASP A 209 -7.60 12.05 -7.55
C ASP A 209 -8.57 12.28 -8.71
N ARG A 210 -8.76 11.33 -9.60
CA ARG A 210 -9.72 11.42 -10.72
C ARG A 210 -11.15 11.40 -10.21
N VAL A 211 -11.46 10.53 -9.25
CA VAL A 211 -12.78 10.48 -8.61
C VAL A 211 -13.08 11.79 -7.87
N ALA A 212 -12.08 12.39 -7.21
CA ALA A 212 -12.24 13.70 -6.59
C ALA A 212 -12.57 14.80 -7.62
N ARG A 213 -11.86 14.82 -8.76
CA ARG A 213 -12.16 15.76 -9.86
C ARG A 213 -13.53 15.53 -10.48
N MET A 214 -13.97 14.27 -10.65
CA MET A 214 -15.33 13.94 -11.11
C MET A 214 -16.41 14.49 -10.17
N ALA A 215 -16.12 14.56 -8.86
CA ALA A 215 -16.99 15.17 -7.85
C ALA A 215 -16.90 16.71 -7.79
N GLY A 216 -16.18 17.34 -8.71
CA GLY A 216 -15.97 18.80 -8.74
C GLY A 216 -14.99 19.32 -7.69
N CYS A 217 -14.17 18.44 -7.10
CA CYS A 217 -13.18 18.78 -6.09
C CYS A 217 -11.76 18.79 -6.68
N ASP A 218 -11.01 19.87 -6.49
CA ASP A 218 -9.58 19.87 -6.77
C ASP A 218 -8.85 19.14 -5.63
N PRO A 219 -8.17 18.01 -5.91
CA PRO A 219 -7.41 17.25 -4.91
C PRO A 219 -6.11 17.92 -4.50
N GLU A 220 -5.66 19.00 -5.18
CA GLU A 220 -4.40 19.72 -4.99
C GLU A 220 -3.14 18.83 -5.20
N LEU A 221 -3.33 17.66 -5.74
CA LEU A 221 -2.30 16.68 -6.01
C LEU A 221 -2.68 15.81 -7.24
N MET A 222 -1.72 15.06 -7.71
CA MET A 222 -1.92 14.02 -8.72
C MET A 222 -1.39 12.68 -8.20
N ILE A 223 -2.09 11.59 -8.49
CA ILE A 223 -1.56 10.25 -8.31
C ILE A 223 -0.68 9.88 -9.50
N VAL A 224 0.60 9.67 -9.23
CA VAL A 224 1.58 9.20 -10.22
C VAL A 224 1.84 7.72 -9.97
N PRO A 225 1.62 6.84 -10.97
CA PRO A 225 1.80 5.41 -10.79
C PRO A 225 3.28 5.03 -10.90
N PHE A 226 3.83 4.41 -9.84
CA PHE A 226 5.16 3.81 -9.86
C PHE A 226 5.04 2.29 -9.76
N ARG A 227 5.48 1.58 -10.81
CA ARG A 227 5.52 0.12 -10.82
C ARG A 227 6.76 -0.37 -10.08
N GLY A 228 6.51 -1.28 -9.13
CA GLY A 228 7.54 -2.08 -8.49
C GLY A 228 7.53 -3.49 -9.07
N GLU A 229 8.63 -3.89 -9.67
CA GLU A 229 8.79 -5.21 -10.29
C GLU A 229 9.53 -6.13 -9.32
N TYR A 230 9.07 -7.37 -9.25
CA TYR A 230 9.66 -8.41 -8.41
C TYR A 230 10.30 -9.51 -9.26
N TYR A 231 11.25 -10.19 -8.67
CA TYR A 231 11.69 -11.51 -9.09
C TYR A 231 11.30 -12.51 -8.01
N ASP A 232 10.98 -13.72 -8.42
CA ASP A 232 10.78 -14.85 -7.52
C ASP A 232 12.10 -15.63 -7.42
N LEU A 233 12.53 -15.95 -6.20
CA LEU A 233 13.65 -16.85 -5.98
C LEU A 233 13.21 -18.29 -6.31
N ALA A 234 14.05 -19.01 -7.04
CA ALA A 234 13.78 -20.40 -7.40
C ALA A 234 13.47 -21.24 -6.13
N PRO A 235 12.46 -22.13 -6.15
CA PRO A 235 12.08 -22.90 -4.96
C PRO A 235 13.24 -23.67 -4.32
N ALA A 236 14.17 -24.20 -5.12
CA ALA A 236 15.38 -24.88 -4.64
C ALA A 236 16.38 -23.96 -3.93
N ARG A 237 16.20 -22.65 -4.00
CA ARG A 237 17.05 -21.63 -3.36
C ARG A 237 16.30 -20.81 -2.30
N ALA A 238 15.06 -21.20 -2.00
CA ALA A 238 14.23 -20.47 -1.04
C ALA A 238 14.80 -20.53 0.40
N GLU A 239 15.67 -21.50 0.71
CA GLU A 239 16.38 -21.61 1.98
C GLU A 239 17.39 -20.47 2.22
N LEU A 240 17.86 -19.78 1.17
CA LEU A 240 18.76 -18.62 1.29
C LEU A 240 18.12 -17.47 2.09
N VAL A 241 16.79 -17.46 2.22
CA VAL A 241 16.06 -16.42 2.93
C VAL A 241 15.04 -17.06 3.87
N ARG A 242 15.25 -16.94 5.18
CA ARG A 242 14.33 -17.50 6.19
C ARG A 242 13.18 -16.56 6.49
N TRP A 243 13.45 -15.25 6.52
CA TRP A 243 12.53 -14.20 6.94
C TRP A 243 12.44 -13.06 5.94
N LEU A 244 12.59 -11.83 6.43
CA LEU A 244 12.55 -10.60 5.66
C LEU A 244 13.91 -9.91 5.78
N ILE A 245 14.61 -9.74 4.67
CA ILE A 245 15.94 -9.11 4.62
C ILE A 245 15.83 -7.81 3.84
N TYR A 246 15.95 -6.68 4.53
CA TYR A 246 15.75 -5.35 3.98
C TYR A 246 17.02 -4.52 4.09
N PRO A 247 17.33 -3.62 3.13
CA PRO A 247 18.44 -2.68 3.27
C PRO A 247 18.08 -1.56 4.25
N VAL A 248 19.10 -0.86 4.72
CA VAL A 248 18.94 0.43 5.39
C VAL A 248 18.39 1.42 4.37
N PRO A 249 17.32 2.18 4.71
CA PRO A 249 16.81 3.23 3.83
C PRO A 249 17.87 4.29 3.55
N ASP A 250 17.95 4.72 2.30
CA ASP A 250 18.74 5.87 1.92
C ASP A 250 17.83 7.12 1.93
N PRO A 251 18.11 8.13 2.79
CA PRO A 251 17.24 9.30 2.91
C PRO A 251 17.20 10.17 1.66
N GLN A 252 18.13 9.98 0.72
CA GLN A 252 18.15 10.71 -0.54
C GLN A 252 17.10 10.17 -1.54
N TYR A 253 16.56 8.97 -1.31
CA TYR A 253 15.64 8.31 -2.23
C TYR A 253 14.27 8.06 -1.61
N PRO A 254 13.19 8.25 -2.38
CA PRO A 254 11.83 8.14 -1.85
C PRO A 254 11.38 6.68 -1.64
N PHE A 255 12.05 5.73 -2.27
CA PHE A 255 11.68 4.32 -2.20
C PHE A 255 12.80 3.49 -1.56
N LEU A 256 12.38 2.46 -0.83
CA LEU A 256 13.30 1.49 -0.27
C LEU A 256 13.95 0.68 -1.39
N GLY A 257 15.23 0.38 -1.24
CA GLY A 257 15.95 -0.50 -2.17
C GLY A 257 15.39 -1.93 -2.21
N VAL A 258 15.82 -2.68 -3.21
CA VAL A 258 15.42 -4.09 -3.37
C VAL A 258 15.72 -4.90 -2.11
N HIS A 259 14.84 -5.82 -1.78
CA HIS A 259 14.89 -6.60 -0.55
C HIS A 259 14.26 -7.99 -0.76
N PHE A 260 14.42 -8.87 0.19
CA PHE A 260 13.82 -10.19 0.15
C PHE A 260 12.63 -10.28 1.11
N THR A 261 11.57 -10.92 0.66
CA THR A 261 10.36 -11.17 1.43
C THR A 261 9.91 -12.61 1.24
N ARG A 262 10.00 -13.41 2.30
CA ARG A 262 9.34 -14.72 2.30
C ARG A 262 7.83 -14.48 2.46
N ARG A 263 7.06 -14.98 1.50
CA ARG A 263 5.61 -14.88 1.49
C ARG A 263 4.97 -15.92 2.38
N ILE A 264 3.70 -15.69 2.74
CA ILE A 264 2.92 -16.62 3.56
C ILE A 264 2.74 -18.00 2.88
N HIS A 265 2.78 -18.03 1.54
CA HIS A 265 2.69 -19.24 0.74
C HIS A 265 4.04 -19.97 0.55
N GLY A 266 5.13 -19.44 1.12
CA GLY A 266 6.45 -20.08 1.15
C GLY A 266 7.42 -19.64 0.08
N ASN A 267 6.96 -19.03 -1.02
CA ASN A 267 7.85 -18.42 -2.02
C ASN A 267 8.60 -17.21 -1.45
N VAL A 268 9.70 -16.85 -2.07
CA VAL A 268 10.52 -15.70 -1.71
C VAL A 268 10.54 -14.71 -2.85
N ASP A 269 9.99 -13.53 -2.61
CA ASP A 269 10.07 -12.41 -3.54
C ASP A 269 11.34 -11.62 -3.31
N ALA A 270 11.96 -11.19 -4.40
CA ALA A 270 13.12 -10.31 -4.43
C ALA A 270 12.75 -9.01 -5.17
N GLY A 271 12.87 -7.88 -4.53
CA GLY A 271 12.45 -6.58 -5.08
C GLY A 271 11.75 -5.71 -4.04
N PRO A 272 10.91 -4.75 -4.45
CA PRO A 272 10.78 -4.28 -5.83
C PRO A 272 11.74 -3.14 -6.17
N ASN A 273 11.92 -2.87 -7.46
CA ASN A 273 12.40 -1.58 -7.97
C ASN A 273 11.26 -0.52 -7.94
N ALA A 274 11.50 0.65 -8.56
CA ALA A 274 10.48 1.69 -8.64
C ALA A 274 10.60 2.47 -9.96
N VAL A 275 9.87 2.05 -11.00
CA VAL A 275 9.85 2.71 -12.30
C VAL A 275 8.51 3.39 -12.55
N LEU A 276 8.51 4.50 -13.30
CA LEU A 276 7.26 5.11 -13.77
C LEU A 276 6.47 4.10 -14.60
N ALA A 277 5.19 3.90 -14.26
CA ALA A 277 4.27 3.15 -15.09
C ALA A 277 3.60 4.08 -16.12
N PHE A 278 3.56 3.66 -17.39
CA PHE A 278 2.95 4.44 -18.47
C PHE A 278 1.43 4.21 -18.62
N ARG A 279 0.84 3.62 -17.59
CA ARG A 279 -0.60 3.44 -17.40
C ARG A 279 -0.89 3.43 -15.90
N ARG A 280 -2.03 3.98 -15.47
CA ARG A 280 -2.43 4.01 -14.04
C ARG A 280 -2.41 2.61 -13.40
N GLU A 281 -2.82 1.62 -14.14
CA GLU A 281 -2.82 0.20 -13.76
C GLU A 281 -1.84 -0.59 -14.63
N GLY A 282 -0.65 -0.04 -14.83
CA GLY A 282 0.41 -0.62 -15.65
C GLY A 282 1.22 -1.67 -14.90
N TYR A 283 0.66 -2.88 -14.74
CA TYR A 283 1.33 -3.99 -14.07
C TYR A 283 2.39 -4.68 -14.94
N ARG A 284 2.23 -4.63 -16.27
CA ARG A 284 3.23 -5.17 -17.22
C ARG A 284 4.13 -4.07 -17.73
N ARG A 285 5.35 -4.43 -18.15
CA ARG A 285 6.29 -3.48 -18.79
C ARG A 285 5.74 -2.91 -20.10
N THR A 286 4.89 -3.68 -20.78
CA THR A 286 4.28 -3.31 -22.04
C THR A 286 2.96 -2.55 -21.89
N ASP A 287 2.44 -2.41 -20.67
CA ASP A 287 1.20 -1.67 -20.44
C ASP A 287 1.44 -0.18 -20.68
N PHE A 288 0.73 0.36 -21.65
CA PHE A 288 0.83 1.75 -22.06
C PHE A 288 -0.57 2.32 -22.29
N ASP A 289 -0.78 3.55 -21.84
CA ASP A 289 -1.95 4.38 -22.13
C ASP A 289 -1.47 5.81 -22.41
N LEU A 290 -1.84 6.33 -23.58
CA LEU A 290 -1.39 7.66 -24.01
C LEU A 290 -1.96 8.76 -23.10
N GLY A 291 -3.24 8.65 -22.71
CA GLY A 291 -3.90 9.62 -21.84
C GLY A 291 -3.23 9.70 -20.45
N ASP A 292 -3.04 8.54 -19.81
CA ASP A 292 -2.36 8.44 -18.52
C ASP A 292 -0.91 8.99 -18.60
N THR A 293 -0.20 8.64 -19.67
CA THR A 293 1.18 9.08 -19.88
C THR A 293 1.25 10.60 -20.06
N MET A 294 0.40 11.17 -20.93
CA MET A 294 0.38 12.61 -21.17
C MET A 294 -0.09 13.40 -19.96
N GLU A 295 -1.05 12.88 -19.18
CA GLU A 295 -1.47 13.48 -17.91
C GLU A 295 -0.29 13.62 -16.95
N VAL A 296 0.49 12.55 -16.75
CA VAL A 296 1.66 12.56 -15.86
C VAL A 296 2.77 13.47 -16.39
N LEU A 297 3.15 13.36 -17.65
CA LEU A 297 4.21 14.17 -18.25
C LEU A 297 3.85 15.66 -18.33
N GLY A 298 2.55 15.97 -18.51
CA GLY A 298 2.00 17.32 -18.50
C GLY A 298 1.95 17.95 -17.11
N TYR A 299 1.96 17.15 -16.04
CA TYR A 299 1.84 17.66 -14.69
C TYR A 299 3.10 18.38 -14.21
N ARG A 300 2.93 19.63 -13.76
CA ARG A 300 4.06 20.47 -13.34
C ARG A 300 4.87 19.85 -12.20
N GLY A 301 4.19 19.21 -11.25
CA GLY A 301 4.83 18.54 -10.13
C GLY A 301 5.72 17.36 -10.58
N PHE A 302 5.24 16.55 -11.55
CA PHE A 302 6.06 15.47 -12.10
C PHE A 302 7.30 16.00 -12.83
N ARG A 303 7.18 17.07 -13.61
CA ARG A 303 8.33 17.69 -14.28
C ARG A 303 9.37 18.23 -13.30
N ALA A 304 8.93 18.80 -12.17
CA ALA A 304 9.82 19.24 -11.09
C ALA A 304 10.54 18.05 -10.44
N LEU A 305 9.79 16.99 -10.08
CA LEU A 305 10.35 15.74 -9.53
C LEU A 305 11.34 15.10 -10.51
N ALA A 306 10.98 14.97 -11.79
CA ALA A 306 11.82 14.36 -12.81
C ALA A 306 13.15 15.10 -13.00
N ARG A 307 13.15 16.44 -12.98
CA ARG A 307 14.39 17.24 -13.04
C ARG A 307 15.31 16.99 -11.83
N ARG A 308 14.72 16.88 -10.65
CA ARG A 308 15.47 16.62 -9.41
C ARG A 308 16.02 15.19 -9.34
N MET A 309 15.23 14.22 -9.78
CA MET A 309 15.49 12.79 -9.57
C MET A 309 15.85 12.00 -10.84
N TRP A 310 16.22 12.66 -11.95
CA TRP A 310 16.44 12.00 -13.24
C TRP A 310 17.50 10.89 -13.19
N LYS A 311 18.61 11.11 -12.46
CA LYS A 311 19.70 10.11 -12.31
C LYS A 311 19.19 8.85 -11.62
N TYR A 312 18.41 9.03 -10.56
CA TYR A 312 17.77 7.92 -9.86
C TYR A 312 16.80 7.17 -10.79
N GLY A 313 15.93 7.90 -11.48
CA GLY A 313 14.99 7.32 -12.45
C GLY A 313 15.67 6.48 -13.53
N VAL A 314 16.76 6.98 -14.12
CA VAL A 314 17.55 6.23 -15.09
C VAL A 314 18.13 4.95 -14.47
N GLY A 315 18.64 5.01 -13.23
CA GLY A 315 19.12 3.84 -12.49
C GLY A 315 18.03 2.79 -12.26
N GLU A 316 16.81 3.22 -11.91
CA GLU A 316 15.68 2.31 -11.75
C GLU A 316 15.27 1.65 -13.08
N PHE A 317 15.23 2.42 -14.18
CA PHE A 317 14.97 1.85 -15.51
C PHE A 317 16.03 0.85 -15.93
N ARG A 318 17.32 1.12 -15.67
CA ARG A 318 18.39 0.14 -15.93
C ARG A 318 18.18 -1.15 -15.14
N ARG A 319 17.86 -1.07 -13.84
CA ARG A 319 17.53 -2.23 -13.01
C ARG A 319 16.29 -2.98 -13.51
N SER A 320 15.30 -2.28 -14.06
CA SER A 320 14.13 -2.92 -14.67
C SER A 320 14.48 -3.70 -15.94
N LEU A 321 15.38 -3.18 -16.76
CA LEU A 321 15.73 -3.77 -18.07
C LEU A 321 16.85 -4.82 -17.97
N LEU A 322 17.79 -4.64 -17.05
CA LEU A 322 19.02 -5.43 -16.95
C LEU A 322 18.99 -6.31 -15.68
N LYS A 323 18.69 -7.58 -15.86
CA LYS A 323 18.56 -8.56 -14.75
C LYS A 323 19.83 -8.60 -13.88
N HIS A 324 21.02 -8.55 -14.48
CA HIS A 324 22.28 -8.57 -13.74
C HIS A 324 22.45 -7.38 -12.79
N GLU A 325 21.98 -6.18 -13.15
CA GLU A 325 22.01 -5.00 -12.26
C GLU A 325 21.07 -5.17 -11.06
N PHE A 326 19.92 -5.79 -11.32
CA PHE A 326 18.98 -6.12 -10.26
C PHE A 326 19.58 -7.14 -9.29
N VAL A 327 20.11 -8.24 -9.81
CA VAL A 327 20.76 -9.31 -9.01
C VAL A 327 21.95 -8.78 -8.23
N ARG A 328 22.79 -7.94 -8.83
CA ARG A 328 23.89 -7.26 -8.12
C ARG A 328 23.41 -6.48 -6.90
N SER A 329 22.23 -5.85 -7.00
CA SER A 329 21.63 -5.14 -5.85
C SER A 329 21.17 -6.11 -4.75
N LEU A 330 20.66 -7.30 -5.11
CA LEU A 330 20.27 -8.35 -4.17
C LEU A 330 21.50 -8.98 -3.48
N GLN A 331 22.60 -9.17 -4.21
CA GLN A 331 23.84 -9.76 -3.69
C GLN A 331 24.49 -8.92 -2.57
N ARG A 332 24.13 -7.63 -2.45
CA ARG A 332 24.54 -6.84 -1.28
C ARG A 332 23.95 -7.38 0.02
N LEU A 333 22.75 -7.95 -0.04
CA LEU A 333 22.03 -8.51 1.12
C LEU A 333 22.24 -10.01 1.28
N VAL A 334 22.23 -10.76 0.18
CA VAL A 334 22.48 -12.22 0.14
C VAL A 334 23.48 -12.50 -0.98
N PRO A 335 24.78 -12.55 -0.68
CA PRO A 335 25.84 -12.67 -1.68
C PRO A 335 25.78 -13.93 -2.57
N GLU A 336 25.15 -15.00 -2.07
CA GLU A 336 25.07 -16.30 -2.75
C GLU A 336 24.01 -16.34 -3.86
N VAL A 337 23.13 -15.35 -3.98
CA VAL A 337 22.11 -15.29 -5.03
C VAL A 337 22.76 -15.03 -6.39
N ARG A 338 22.38 -15.81 -7.38
CA ARG A 338 22.87 -15.74 -8.75
C ARG A 338 21.75 -15.36 -9.72
N GLU A 339 22.08 -15.03 -10.96
CA GLU A 339 21.08 -14.71 -11.97
C GLU A 339 20.15 -15.88 -12.30
N GLU A 340 20.68 -17.11 -12.31
CA GLU A 340 19.90 -18.32 -12.54
C GLU A 340 18.90 -18.61 -11.40
N ASP A 341 19.16 -18.11 -10.19
CA ASP A 341 18.32 -18.34 -9.00
C ASP A 341 17.03 -17.50 -9.00
N VAL A 342 16.90 -16.51 -9.87
CA VAL A 342 15.74 -15.61 -9.90
C VAL A 342 15.03 -15.62 -11.24
N THR A 343 13.70 -15.65 -11.19
CA THR A 343 12.82 -15.58 -12.37
C THR A 343 11.92 -14.35 -12.27
N PRO A 344 11.49 -13.74 -13.39
CA PRO A 344 10.53 -12.64 -13.33
C PRO A 344 9.30 -13.03 -12.53
N GLY A 345 9.01 -12.27 -11.49
CA GLY A 345 7.85 -12.42 -10.62
C GLY A 345 6.72 -11.47 -10.97
N GLY A 346 5.86 -11.19 -10.01
CA GLY A 346 4.77 -10.24 -10.14
C GLY A 346 5.23 -8.77 -10.14
N SER A 347 4.27 -7.90 -10.15
CA SER A 347 4.49 -6.45 -9.97
C SER A 347 3.36 -5.83 -9.17
N GLY A 348 3.64 -4.70 -8.55
CA GLY A 348 2.65 -3.84 -7.93
C GLY A 348 2.76 -2.40 -8.44
N VAL A 349 1.65 -1.68 -8.51
CA VAL A 349 1.68 -0.26 -8.86
C VAL A 349 1.37 0.57 -7.61
N ARG A 350 2.33 1.41 -7.21
CA ARG A 350 2.15 2.34 -6.11
C ARG A 350 1.41 3.59 -6.59
N ALA A 351 0.33 3.95 -5.90
CA ALA A 351 -0.35 5.22 -6.07
C ALA A 351 0.43 6.29 -5.30
N GLN A 352 1.41 6.92 -5.93
CA GLN A 352 2.20 7.96 -5.30
C GLN A 352 1.55 9.33 -5.49
N ALA A 353 1.07 9.91 -4.40
CA ALA A 353 0.56 11.26 -4.44
C ALA A 353 1.71 12.28 -4.55
N LEU A 354 1.56 13.21 -5.48
CA LEU A 354 2.56 14.21 -5.83
C LEU A 354 1.91 15.60 -5.85
N GLY A 355 2.46 16.53 -5.08
CA GLY A 355 2.06 17.93 -5.08
C GLY A 355 2.48 18.65 -6.37
N ALA A 356 1.87 19.79 -6.63
CA ALA A 356 2.17 20.61 -7.80
C ALA A 356 3.59 21.24 -7.76
N ASP A 357 4.20 21.29 -6.59
CA ASP A 357 5.59 21.69 -6.33
C ASP A 357 6.63 20.61 -6.61
N GLY A 358 6.18 19.36 -6.85
CA GLY A 358 7.03 18.19 -7.04
C GLY A 358 7.43 17.49 -5.75
N GLU A 359 6.83 17.82 -4.62
CA GLU A 359 7.03 17.13 -3.37
C GLU A 359 6.09 15.91 -3.26
N LEU A 360 6.65 14.79 -2.80
CA LEU A 360 5.89 13.58 -2.54
C LEU A 360 5.08 13.74 -1.27
N VAL A 361 3.80 13.42 -1.32
CA VAL A 361 2.94 13.40 -0.12
C VAL A 361 3.26 12.12 0.67
N ASP A 362 3.96 12.27 1.78
CA ASP A 362 4.45 11.11 2.57
C ASP A 362 3.40 10.56 3.55
N ASP A 363 2.58 11.42 4.21
CA ASP A 363 1.59 10.98 5.19
C ASP A 363 0.21 10.77 4.55
N PHE A 364 -0.72 10.22 5.32
CA PHE A 364 -2.10 9.99 4.88
C PHE A 364 -2.82 11.32 4.61
N ARG A 365 -3.57 11.36 3.50
CA ARG A 365 -4.30 12.56 3.09
C ARG A 365 -5.79 12.25 2.91
N PHE A 366 -6.60 12.82 3.79
CA PHE A 366 -8.06 12.79 3.72
C PHE A 366 -8.56 14.19 3.39
N LEU A 367 -9.55 14.31 2.50
CA LEU A 367 -10.10 15.58 2.06
C LEU A 367 -11.64 15.55 2.13
N PRO A 368 -12.26 16.04 3.21
CA PRO A 368 -13.70 16.21 3.26
C PRO A 368 -14.14 17.42 2.39
N ARG A 369 -15.17 17.23 1.57
CA ARG A 369 -15.77 18.28 0.73
C ARG A 369 -17.26 18.03 0.54
N GLY A 370 -18.09 18.83 1.20
CA GLY A 370 -19.55 18.70 1.12
C GLY A 370 -20.01 17.30 1.52
N ARG A 371 -20.61 16.55 0.59
CA ARG A 371 -21.10 15.19 0.79
C ARG A 371 -20.06 14.12 0.42
N PHE A 372 -18.77 14.48 0.35
CA PHE A 372 -17.69 13.56 0.00
C PHE A 372 -16.59 13.56 1.05
N LEU A 373 -16.04 12.37 1.30
CA LEU A 373 -14.73 12.20 1.91
C LEU A 373 -13.81 11.52 0.89
N HIS A 374 -12.81 12.25 0.41
CA HIS A 374 -11.84 11.70 -0.51
C HIS A 374 -10.61 11.19 0.25
N VAL A 375 -10.34 9.89 0.16
CA VAL A 375 -9.11 9.24 0.64
C VAL A 375 -8.08 9.34 -0.48
N LEU A 376 -7.33 10.42 -0.51
CA LEU A 376 -6.46 10.78 -1.63
C LEU A 376 -5.11 10.08 -1.60
N ASN A 377 -4.53 9.91 -0.40
CA ASN A 377 -3.22 9.29 -0.24
C ASN A 377 -3.20 8.39 0.98
N VAL A 378 -3.04 7.11 0.76
CA VAL A 378 -2.83 6.12 1.81
C VAL A 378 -1.70 5.18 1.34
N PRO A 379 -0.43 5.65 1.36
CA PRO A 379 0.71 4.85 0.94
C PRO A 379 1.01 3.72 1.92
N SER A 380 1.99 2.85 1.60
CA SER A 380 2.50 1.88 2.57
C SER A 380 2.81 2.58 3.90
N PRO A 381 2.28 2.08 5.01
CA PRO A 381 1.79 0.73 5.29
C PRO A 381 0.25 0.58 5.26
N ALA A 382 -0.44 1.13 4.29
CA ALA A 382 -1.90 1.16 4.22
C ALA A 382 -2.60 -0.17 4.53
N ALA A 383 -2.11 -1.27 3.96
CA ALA A 383 -2.72 -2.58 4.16
C ALA A 383 -2.59 -3.05 5.62
N THR A 384 -1.42 -2.89 6.23
CA THR A 384 -1.20 -3.15 7.67
C THR A 384 -2.12 -2.29 8.54
N ALA A 385 -2.22 -1.01 8.20
CA ALA A 385 -2.98 -0.01 8.96
C ALA A 385 -4.46 0.07 8.57
N SER A 386 -4.97 -0.87 7.74
CA SER A 386 -6.31 -0.74 7.16
C SER A 386 -7.43 -0.69 8.19
N LEU A 387 -7.33 -1.42 9.29
CA LEU A 387 -8.32 -1.38 10.38
C LEU A 387 -8.37 0.00 11.06
N PRO A 388 -7.27 0.55 11.60
CA PRO A 388 -7.32 1.88 12.19
C PRO A 388 -7.59 2.99 11.14
N ILE A 389 -7.19 2.84 9.87
CA ILE A 389 -7.58 3.78 8.81
C ILE A 389 -9.10 3.76 8.60
N GLY A 390 -9.73 2.58 8.58
CA GLY A 390 -11.18 2.46 8.50
C GLY A 390 -11.88 3.20 9.65
N ARG A 391 -11.35 3.12 10.87
CA ARG A 391 -11.86 3.87 12.04
C ARG A 391 -11.67 5.39 11.91
N GLU A 392 -10.53 5.85 11.40
CA GLU A 392 -10.33 7.28 11.13
C GLU A 392 -11.35 7.81 10.12
N ILE A 393 -11.58 7.07 9.02
CA ILE A 393 -12.60 7.41 8.02
C ILE A 393 -13.99 7.41 8.68
N LEU A 394 -14.32 6.41 9.50
CA LEU A 394 -15.61 6.30 10.20
C LEU A 394 -15.84 7.50 11.14
N GLY A 395 -14.82 7.92 11.87
CA GLY A 395 -14.85 9.11 12.71
C GLY A 395 -15.13 10.39 11.92
N MET A 396 -14.50 10.54 10.76
CA MET A 396 -14.71 11.71 9.88
C MET A 396 -16.15 11.73 9.31
N VAL A 397 -16.66 10.58 8.85
CA VAL A 397 -18.03 10.47 8.29
C VAL A 397 -19.08 10.70 9.38
N ARG A 398 -18.86 10.21 10.61
CA ARG A 398 -19.70 10.50 11.77
C ARG A 398 -19.72 11.99 12.11
N GLY A 399 -18.57 12.65 12.09
CA GLY A 399 -18.45 14.09 12.28
C GLY A 399 -19.18 14.93 11.23
N ALA A 400 -19.44 14.36 10.04
CA ALA A 400 -20.25 14.99 9.00
C ALA A 400 -21.78 14.84 9.20
N GLY A 401 -22.23 14.20 10.30
CA GLY A 401 -23.65 14.05 10.62
C GLY A 401 -24.42 13.00 9.80
N VAL A 402 -23.70 12.09 9.15
CA VAL A 402 -24.32 11.08 8.24
C VAL A 402 -24.86 9.86 8.98
N MET A 403 -24.41 9.64 10.22
CA MET A 403 -24.66 8.42 10.99
C MET A 403 -25.66 8.64 12.17
N SER A 404 -26.35 9.76 12.16
CA SER A 404 -27.39 10.10 13.16
C SER A 404 -28.77 9.58 12.74
#